data_dd89d5dfce2d24a540a6c79f459d7c11
#
_entry.id   dd89d5dfce2d24a540a6c79f459d7c11
#
_cell.length_a   1.000
_cell.length_b   1.000
_cell.length_c   1.000
_cell.angle_alpha   90.00
_cell.angle_beta   90.00
_cell.angle_gamma   90.00
#
_symmetry.space_group_name_H-M   'P 1'
#
loop_
_entity.id
_entity.type
_entity.pdbx_description
1 polymer ?
#
loop_
_entity_poly.entity_id
_entity_poly.type
_entity_poly.pdbx_seq_one_letter_code
_entity_poly.pdbx_strand_id
1 'polypeptide(L)'
;LYVALGHPHFAFEAAWIDRLLADQPHLEVVRAISERADPNEDPHVWLSPRLVRVQADDIGAALEKVLPEGQDAFQANLVAFLSEIGALDAELRTRLEPYQGRKIFVFHAAWGHFTRDYGLVQVSLEAGARTPGAGAIASFIEEAKRENAKVIFVQPQFSKESARVVADEIGAVVESIDPLARDWPSNLRQVAAAFEGALRP
;
A
#
# COMPACT_ATOMS: atom_id res chain seq x y z
N LEU A 1 -6.29 -17.50 -16.22
CA LEU A 1 -6.25 -16.09 -15.83
C LEU A 1 -5.00 -15.83 -14.96
N TYR A 2 -4.27 -14.77 -15.27
CA TYR A 2 -3.19 -14.24 -14.44
C TYR A 2 -3.54 -12.80 -14.04
N VAL A 3 -3.52 -12.52 -12.75
CA VAL A 3 -3.74 -11.15 -12.25
C VAL A 3 -2.37 -10.53 -11.96
N ALA A 4 -1.99 -9.59 -12.81
CA ALA A 4 -0.73 -8.86 -12.72
C ALA A 4 -0.93 -7.57 -11.94
N LEU A 5 0.08 -7.13 -11.19
CA LEU A 5 0.12 -5.76 -10.69
C LEU A 5 0.26 -4.78 -11.86
N GLY A 6 1.13 -5.11 -12.83
CA GLY A 6 1.31 -4.35 -14.06
C GLY A 6 2.09 -3.05 -13.93
N HIS A 7 2.81 -2.84 -12.81
CA HIS A 7 3.59 -1.63 -12.58
C HIS A 7 5.05 -1.79 -13.02
N PRO A 8 5.65 -0.83 -13.76
CA PRO A 8 7.01 -0.94 -14.29
C PRO A 8 8.09 -1.06 -13.21
N HIS A 9 7.86 -0.54 -12.01
CA HIS A 9 8.78 -0.69 -10.88
C HIS A 9 8.68 -2.06 -10.20
N PHE A 10 7.73 -2.90 -10.60
CA PHE A 10 7.62 -4.28 -10.15
C PHE A 10 8.45 -5.18 -11.10
N ALA A 11 9.76 -4.99 -11.07
CA ALA A 11 10.70 -5.59 -12.03
C ALA A 11 10.60 -7.13 -12.11
N PHE A 12 10.24 -7.79 -11.01
CA PHE A 12 9.99 -9.23 -10.98
C PHE A 12 8.88 -9.62 -11.96
N GLU A 13 7.74 -8.95 -11.89
CA GLU A 13 6.58 -9.25 -12.72
C GLU A 13 6.85 -8.94 -14.20
N ALA A 14 7.43 -7.76 -14.48
CA ALA A 14 7.79 -7.35 -15.82
C ALA A 14 8.76 -8.35 -16.50
N ALA A 15 9.70 -8.92 -15.75
CA ALA A 15 10.65 -9.89 -16.28
C ALA A 15 10.04 -11.26 -16.62
N TRP A 16 8.89 -11.62 -16.02
CA TRP A 16 8.29 -12.95 -16.16
C TRP A 16 7.04 -12.98 -17.04
N ILE A 17 6.27 -11.90 -17.10
CA ILE A 17 5.01 -11.86 -17.86
C ILE A 17 5.22 -12.21 -19.32
N ASP A 18 6.20 -11.61 -19.99
CA ASP A 18 6.44 -11.85 -21.42
C ASP A 18 6.81 -13.32 -21.70
N ARG A 19 7.60 -13.94 -20.83
CA ARG A 19 7.93 -15.37 -20.93
C ARG A 19 6.71 -16.25 -20.69
N LEU A 20 5.92 -15.93 -19.67
CA LEU A 20 4.71 -16.65 -19.35
C LEU A 20 3.70 -16.61 -20.52
N LEU A 21 3.56 -15.47 -21.16
CA LEU A 21 2.69 -15.31 -22.33
C LEU A 21 3.24 -16.02 -23.57
N ALA A 22 4.55 -16.08 -23.76
CA ALA A 22 5.17 -16.84 -24.83
C ALA A 22 4.92 -18.36 -24.67
N ASP A 23 5.00 -18.86 -23.42
CA ASP A 23 4.76 -20.27 -23.12
C ASP A 23 3.25 -20.61 -23.05
N GLN A 24 2.40 -19.64 -22.74
CA GLN A 24 0.95 -19.78 -22.55
C GLN A 24 0.18 -18.72 -23.36
N PRO A 25 0.12 -18.79 -24.69
CA PRO A 25 -0.43 -17.74 -25.54
C PRO A 25 -1.94 -17.50 -25.36
N HIS A 26 -2.65 -18.43 -24.69
CA HIS A 26 -4.08 -18.31 -24.39
C HIS A 26 -4.36 -17.78 -22.98
N LEU A 27 -3.32 -17.41 -22.23
CA LEU A 27 -3.48 -16.90 -20.89
C LEU A 27 -4.05 -15.48 -20.92
N GLU A 28 -5.21 -15.30 -20.33
CA GLU A 28 -5.76 -13.96 -20.09
C GLU A 28 -4.99 -13.28 -18.98
N VAL A 29 -4.57 -12.04 -19.20
CA VAL A 29 -3.85 -11.23 -18.20
C VAL A 29 -4.66 -9.99 -17.87
N VAL A 30 -5.01 -9.84 -16.60
CA VAL A 30 -5.59 -8.62 -16.04
C VAL A 30 -4.52 -7.84 -15.31
N ARG A 31 -4.38 -6.56 -15.62
CA ARG A 31 -3.51 -5.66 -14.88
C ARG A 31 -4.31 -4.96 -13.79
N ALA A 32 -3.96 -5.24 -12.53
CA ALA A 32 -4.61 -4.66 -11.36
C ALA A 32 -4.31 -3.15 -11.17
N ILE A 33 -3.26 -2.64 -11.80
CA ILE A 33 -3.08 -1.21 -12.01
C ILE A 33 -3.65 -0.88 -13.37
N SER A 34 -4.74 -0.13 -13.40
CA SER A 34 -5.33 0.34 -14.65
C SER A 34 -4.30 1.20 -15.40
N GLU A 35 -4.43 1.28 -16.73
CA GLU A 35 -3.63 2.14 -17.60
C GLU A 35 -3.63 3.64 -17.21
N ARG A 36 -4.41 4.00 -16.18
CA ARG A 36 -4.52 5.35 -15.61
C ARG A 36 -3.51 5.65 -14.49
N ALA A 37 -2.75 4.65 -14.02
CA ALA A 37 -1.69 4.89 -13.03
C ALA A 37 -0.47 5.48 -13.74
N ASP A 38 0.04 6.60 -13.24
CA ASP A 38 1.33 7.13 -13.69
C ASP A 38 2.41 6.08 -13.39
N PRO A 39 3.21 5.64 -14.37
CA PRO A 39 4.28 4.66 -14.16
C PRO A 39 5.36 5.16 -13.17
N ASN A 40 5.36 6.43 -12.81
CA ASN A 40 6.22 7.00 -11.77
C ASN A 40 5.56 7.04 -10.39
N GLU A 41 4.30 6.63 -10.28
CA GLU A 41 3.59 6.58 -9.00
C GLU A 41 4.00 5.38 -8.15
N ASP A 42 3.57 5.43 -6.89
CA ASP A 42 3.74 4.39 -5.89
C ASP A 42 3.06 3.07 -6.34
N PRO A 43 3.80 1.94 -6.46
CA PRO A 43 3.23 0.66 -6.88
C PRO A 43 2.30 0.01 -5.85
N HIS A 44 2.25 0.50 -4.61
CA HIS A 44 1.56 -0.13 -3.48
C HIS A 44 0.04 0.13 -3.48
N VAL A 45 -0.60 -0.02 -4.64
CA VAL A 45 -2.03 0.29 -4.86
C VAL A 45 -2.98 -0.57 -4.03
N TRP A 46 -2.55 -1.77 -3.64
CA TRP A 46 -3.34 -2.69 -2.80
C TRP A 46 -3.52 -2.20 -1.36
N LEU A 47 -2.82 -1.15 -0.94
CA LEU A 47 -3.00 -0.54 0.38
C LEU A 47 -4.08 0.56 0.40
N SER A 48 -4.72 0.82 -0.73
CA SER A 48 -5.83 1.76 -0.89
C SER A 48 -7.15 1.00 -1.09
N PRO A 49 -8.09 1.02 -0.14
CA PRO A 49 -9.42 0.44 -0.34
C PRO A 49 -10.12 0.97 -1.60
N ARG A 50 -9.95 2.25 -1.91
CA ARG A 50 -10.49 2.87 -3.11
C ARG A 50 -9.94 2.25 -4.39
N LEU A 51 -8.62 1.99 -4.45
CA LEU A 51 -7.99 1.37 -5.62
C LEU A 51 -8.29 -0.13 -5.69
N VAL A 52 -8.37 -0.82 -4.56
CA VAL A 52 -8.74 -2.24 -4.51
C VAL A 52 -10.17 -2.47 -5.05
N ARG A 53 -11.10 -1.53 -4.88
CA ARG A 53 -12.42 -1.60 -5.52
C ARG A 53 -12.31 -1.67 -7.04
N VAL A 54 -11.48 -0.80 -7.64
CA VAL A 54 -11.25 -0.79 -9.10
C VAL A 54 -10.62 -2.12 -9.56
N GLN A 55 -9.63 -2.60 -8.80
CA GLN A 55 -9.00 -3.90 -9.09
C GLN A 55 -10.01 -5.06 -9.02
N ALA A 56 -10.90 -5.03 -8.04
CA ALA A 56 -11.93 -6.07 -7.89
C ALA A 56 -12.91 -6.08 -9.07
N ASP A 57 -13.32 -4.91 -9.55
CA ASP A 57 -14.18 -4.78 -10.73
C ASP A 57 -13.49 -5.34 -11.98
N ASP A 58 -12.21 -4.98 -12.22
CA ASP A 58 -11.43 -5.46 -13.36
C ASP A 58 -11.22 -7.00 -13.31
N ILE A 59 -10.92 -7.53 -12.11
CA ILE A 59 -10.75 -8.97 -11.90
C ILE A 59 -12.10 -9.71 -12.11
N GLY A 60 -13.20 -9.16 -11.59
CA GLY A 60 -14.54 -9.71 -11.76
C GLY A 60 -14.91 -9.84 -13.24
N ALA A 61 -14.73 -8.76 -14.01
CA ALA A 61 -15.00 -8.75 -15.44
C ALA A 61 -14.14 -9.78 -16.22
N ALA A 62 -12.88 -9.94 -15.83
CA ALA A 62 -12.00 -10.93 -16.46
C ALA A 62 -12.38 -12.37 -16.10
N LEU A 63 -12.83 -12.62 -14.87
CA LEU A 63 -13.34 -13.94 -14.47
C LEU A 63 -14.59 -14.32 -15.27
N GLU A 64 -15.53 -13.41 -15.45
CA GLU A 64 -16.74 -13.63 -16.25
C GLU A 64 -16.39 -13.95 -17.72
N LYS A 65 -15.37 -13.28 -18.27
CA LYS A 65 -14.90 -13.53 -19.64
C LYS A 65 -14.26 -14.92 -19.80
N VAL A 66 -13.47 -15.37 -18.82
CA VAL A 66 -12.72 -16.63 -18.89
C VAL A 66 -13.58 -17.83 -18.51
N LEU A 67 -14.57 -17.66 -17.63
CA LEU A 67 -15.46 -18.69 -17.09
C LEU A 67 -16.90 -18.19 -17.07
N PRO A 68 -17.57 -18.07 -18.23
CA PRO A 68 -18.93 -17.50 -18.30
C PRO A 68 -19.96 -18.27 -17.48
N GLU A 69 -19.76 -19.59 -17.29
CA GLU A 69 -20.63 -20.44 -16.46
C GLU A 69 -20.59 -20.11 -14.97
N GLY A 70 -19.57 -19.36 -14.52
CA GLY A 70 -19.43 -18.90 -13.14
C GLY A 70 -19.98 -17.50 -12.87
N GLN A 71 -20.55 -16.83 -13.87
CA GLN A 71 -20.92 -15.42 -13.84
C GLN A 71 -21.76 -15.04 -12.61
N ASP A 72 -22.83 -15.77 -12.31
CA ASP A 72 -23.71 -15.45 -11.17
C ASP A 72 -22.95 -15.49 -9.83
N ALA A 73 -22.07 -16.48 -9.66
CA ALA A 73 -21.26 -16.61 -8.46
C ALA A 73 -20.20 -15.50 -8.36
N PHE A 74 -19.57 -15.14 -9.47
CA PHE A 74 -18.57 -14.06 -9.50
C PHE A 74 -19.22 -12.71 -9.17
N GLN A 75 -20.39 -12.41 -9.75
CA GLN A 75 -21.13 -11.19 -9.47
C GLN A 75 -21.59 -11.13 -8.00
N ALA A 76 -22.13 -12.21 -7.47
CA ALA A 76 -22.55 -12.25 -6.06
C ALA A 76 -21.36 -12.01 -5.11
N ASN A 77 -20.22 -12.67 -5.37
CA ASN A 77 -19.01 -12.52 -4.59
C ASN A 77 -18.41 -11.10 -4.72
N LEU A 78 -18.40 -10.54 -5.91
CA LEU A 78 -17.93 -9.18 -6.16
C LEU A 78 -18.76 -8.16 -5.39
N VAL A 79 -20.08 -8.25 -5.45
CA VAL A 79 -20.97 -7.35 -4.69
C VAL A 79 -20.72 -7.44 -3.18
N ALA A 80 -20.57 -8.66 -2.64
CA ALA A 80 -20.26 -8.86 -1.22
C ALA A 80 -18.90 -8.23 -0.85
N PHE A 81 -17.87 -8.51 -1.64
CA PHE A 81 -16.52 -7.98 -1.42
C PHE A 81 -16.47 -6.45 -1.50
N LEU A 82 -17.12 -5.85 -2.51
CA LEU A 82 -17.21 -4.39 -2.65
C LEU A 82 -17.94 -3.74 -1.46
N SER A 83 -18.95 -4.42 -0.91
CA SER A 83 -19.65 -3.96 0.30
C SER A 83 -18.72 -3.97 1.53
N GLU A 84 -17.93 -5.04 1.70
CA GLU A 84 -16.95 -5.15 2.81
C GLU A 84 -15.87 -4.08 2.71
N ILE A 85 -15.33 -3.85 1.50
CA ILE A 85 -14.35 -2.78 1.27
C ILE A 85 -14.94 -1.41 1.56
N GLY A 86 -16.19 -1.18 1.14
CA GLY A 86 -16.89 0.08 1.40
C GLY A 86 -17.07 0.36 2.90
N ALA A 87 -17.42 -0.66 3.67
CA ALA A 87 -17.54 -0.56 5.13
C ALA A 87 -16.16 -0.27 5.78
N LEU A 88 -15.12 -0.97 5.34
CA LEU A 88 -13.75 -0.74 5.80
C LEU A 88 -13.28 0.70 5.49
N ASP A 89 -13.48 1.18 4.26
CA ASP A 89 -13.10 2.55 3.87
C ASP A 89 -13.78 3.61 4.75
N ALA A 90 -15.07 3.45 5.00
CA ALA A 90 -15.83 4.36 5.86
C ALA A 90 -15.32 4.34 7.32
N GLU A 91 -14.99 3.17 7.86
CA GLU A 91 -14.41 3.00 9.20
C GLU A 91 -13.05 3.72 9.29
N LEU A 92 -12.15 3.48 8.34
CA LEU A 92 -10.81 4.07 8.30
C LEU A 92 -10.88 5.58 8.15
N ARG A 93 -11.78 6.08 7.30
CA ARG A 93 -12.00 7.52 7.10
C ARG A 93 -12.45 8.20 8.38
N THR A 94 -13.45 7.64 9.07
CA THR A 94 -13.94 8.18 10.33
C THR A 94 -12.84 8.20 11.41
N ARG A 95 -12.03 7.14 11.48
CA ARG A 95 -10.93 7.04 12.46
C ARG A 95 -9.84 8.07 12.24
N LEU A 96 -9.46 8.31 10.98
CA LEU A 96 -8.32 9.15 10.61
C LEU A 96 -8.69 10.60 10.31
N GLU A 97 -9.98 10.92 10.20
CA GLU A 97 -10.48 12.29 9.96
C GLU A 97 -9.88 13.34 10.92
N PRO A 98 -9.73 13.10 12.24
CA PRO A 98 -9.16 14.10 13.15
C PRO A 98 -7.69 14.44 12.88
N TYR A 99 -7.00 13.65 12.06
CA TYR A 99 -5.56 13.74 11.84
C TYR A 99 -5.18 14.26 10.44
N GLN A 100 -6.12 14.83 9.70
CA GLN A 100 -5.86 15.37 8.35
C GLN A 100 -4.69 16.35 8.33
N GLY A 101 -3.84 16.21 7.30
CA GLY A 101 -2.62 17.00 7.12
C GLY A 101 -1.46 16.58 8.01
N ARG A 102 -1.66 15.66 8.98
CA ARG A 102 -0.60 15.18 9.85
C ARG A 102 0.34 14.22 9.11
N LYS A 103 1.59 14.20 9.52
CA LYS A 103 2.67 13.42 8.88
C LYS A 103 2.90 12.10 9.58
N ILE A 104 3.03 11.06 8.78
CA ILE A 104 3.41 9.69 9.18
C ILE A 104 4.82 9.42 8.67
N PHE A 105 5.71 9.04 9.56
CA PHE A 105 7.11 8.77 9.27
C PHE A 105 7.31 7.28 9.08
N VAL A 106 7.72 6.89 7.86
CA VAL A 106 7.91 5.48 7.46
C VAL A 106 9.33 5.26 6.97
N PHE A 107 9.87 4.07 7.16
CA PHE A 107 11.17 3.73 6.61
C PHE A 107 11.12 3.60 5.09
N HIS A 108 10.20 2.80 4.57
CA HIS A 108 9.99 2.59 3.14
C HIS A 108 8.63 3.16 2.68
N ALA A 109 8.60 3.75 1.49
CA ALA A 109 7.46 4.49 0.93
C ALA A 109 6.34 3.59 0.40
N ALA A 110 5.72 2.75 1.24
CA ALA A 110 4.65 1.87 0.81
C ALA A 110 3.23 2.40 1.07
N TRP A 111 3.08 3.37 1.94
CA TRP A 111 1.77 3.80 2.45
C TRP A 111 1.21 5.07 1.78
N GLY A 112 1.81 5.48 0.65
CA GLY A 112 1.47 6.72 -0.03
C GLY A 112 0.01 6.80 -0.48
N HIS A 113 -0.53 5.73 -1.05
CA HIS A 113 -1.95 5.66 -1.44
C HIS A 113 -2.87 5.69 -0.22
N PHE A 114 -2.57 4.90 0.81
CA PHE A 114 -3.33 4.87 2.05
C PHE A 114 -3.36 6.25 2.72
N THR A 115 -2.21 6.87 2.93
CA THR A 115 -2.14 8.19 3.58
C THR A 115 -2.90 9.25 2.80
N ARG A 116 -2.78 9.25 1.47
CA ARG A 116 -3.50 10.17 0.58
C ARG A 116 -5.02 9.99 0.67
N ASP A 117 -5.52 8.75 0.69
CA ASP A 117 -6.96 8.46 0.75
C ASP A 117 -7.60 8.98 2.04
N TYR A 118 -6.83 9.03 3.13
CA TYR A 118 -7.30 9.46 4.46
C TYR A 118 -6.76 10.83 4.90
N GLY A 119 -6.21 11.62 3.97
CA GLY A 119 -5.78 12.99 4.23
C GLY A 119 -4.52 13.13 5.08
N LEU A 120 -3.74 12.06 5.24
CA LEU A 120 -2.44 12.07 5.90
C LEU A 120 -1.31 12.33 4.88
N VAL A 121 -0.12 12.63 5.38
CA VAL A 121 1.08 12.83 4.57
C VAL A 121 2.15 11.81 4.94
N GLN A 122 2.55 10.97 3.99
CA GLN A 122 3.68 10.07 4.18
C GLN A 122 5.00 10.83 4.03
N VAL A 123 5.89 10.69 5.02
CA VAL A 123 7.30 11.08 4.93
C VAL A 123 8.12 9.81 5.00
N SER A 124 8.86 9.48 3.96
CA SER A 124 9.64 8.24 3.88
C SER A 124 11.14 8.51 3.88
N LEU A 125 11.89 7.63 4.55
CA LEU A 125 13.35 7.65 4.52
C LEU A 125 13.87 7.09 3.18
N GLU A 126 13.30 5.97 2.72
CA GLU A 126 13.59 5.37 1.41
C GLU A 126 12.51 5.72 0.40
N ALA A 127 12.94 6.16 -0.77
CA ALA A 127 12.12 6.32 -1.96
C ALA A 127 12.60 5.33 -3.03
N GLY A 128 11.83 4.25 -3.25
CA GLY A 128 12.20 3.16 -4.15
C GLY A 128 13.27 2.22 -3.55
N ALA A 129 13.97 1.48 -4.41
CA ALA A 129 14.95 0.45 -3.99
C ALA A 129 16.37 1.00 -3.74
N ARG A 130 16.52 2.30 -3.45
CA ARG A 130 17.83 2.93 -3.26
C ARG A 130 18.10 3.17 -1.79
N THR A 131 19.28 2.77 -1.32
CA THR A 131 19.78 3.12 0.00
C THR A 131 19.85 4.64 0.15
N PRO A 132 19.24 5.24 1.18
CA PRO A 132 19.25 6.68 1.36
C PRO A 132 20.67 7.19 1.63
N GLY A 133 21.04 8.27 0.96
CA GLY A 133 22.30 8.95 1.23
C GLY A 133 22.25 9.77 2.55
N ALA A 134 23.41 10.15 3.08
CA ALA A 134 23.52 10.88 4.34
C ALA A 134 22.66 12.16 4.39
N GLY A 135 22.56 12.90 3.25
CA GLY A 135 21.72 14.10 3.16
C GLY A 135 20.21 13.79 3.31
N ALA A 136 19.73 12.69 2.72
CA ALA A 136 18.34 12.28 2.85
C ALA A 136 18.00 11.87 4.29
N ILE A 137 18.92 11.15 4.95
CA ILE A 137 18.79 10.78 6.37
C ILE A 137 18.71 12.03 7.24
N ALA A 138 19.61 13.00 7.05
CA ALA A 138 19.61 14.24 7.80
C ALA A 138 18.30 15.03 7.64
N SER A 139 17.84 15.18 6.39
CA SER A 139 16.57 15.88 6.09
C SER A 139 15.37 15.18 6.73
N PHE A 140 15.33 13.85 6.70
CA PHE A 140 14.27 13.06 7.36
C PHE A 140 14.27 13.27 8.87
N ILE A 141 15.45 13.24 9.51
CA ILE A 141 15.61 13.49 10.96
C ILE A 141 15.15 14.90 11.33
N GLU A 142 15.55 15.92 10.58
CA GLU A 142 15.13 17.30 10.81
C GLU A 142 13.61 17.46 10.68
N GLU A 143 13.02 16.86 9.67
CA GLU A 143 11.58 16.85 9.46
C GLU A 143 10.85 16.17 10.62
N ALA A 144 11.32 14.98 11.03
CA ALA A 144 10.75 14.23 12.13
C ALA A 144 10.85 14.98 13.48
N LYS A 145 11.96 15.64 13.74
CA LYS A 145 12.14 16.51 14.94
C LYS A 145 11.19 17.70 14.92
N ARG A 146 11.02 18.36 13.77
CA ARG A 146 10.11 19.51 13.61
C ARG A 146 8.64 19.13 13.86
N GLU A 147 8.24 17.97 13.41
CA GLU A 147 6.88 17.44 13.60
C GLU A 147 6.69 16.71 14.94
N ASN A 148 7.74 16.63 15.79
CA ASN A 148 7.74 15.89 17.05
C ASN A 148 7.27 14.44 16.88
N ALA A 149 7.78 13.77 15.84
CA ALA A 149 7.44 12.38 15.54
C ALA A 149 7.78 11.47 16.72
N LYS A 150 6.80 10.66 17.13
CA LYS A 150 6.93 9.70 18.25
C LYS A 150 7.22 8.29 17.76
N VAL A 151 6.90 8.00 16.50
CA VAL A 151 7.01 6.66 15.93
C VAL A 151 7.58 6.75 14.51
N ILE A 152 8.52 5.85 14.20
CA ILE A 152 8.95 5.53 12.83
C ILE A 152 8.42 4.14 12.51
N PHE A 153 7.62 4.04 11.46
CA PHE A 153 7.06 2.77 11.00
C PHE A 153 8.02 2.04 10.06
N VAL A 154 8.22 0.74 10.29
CA VAL A 154 9.07 -0.13 9.49
C VAL A 154 8.31 -1.36 9.05
N GLN A 155 8.64 -1.89 7.89
CA GLN A 155 8.07 -3.14 7.40
C GLN A 155 8.84 -4.34 7.98
N PRO A 156 8.17 -5.49 8.25
CA PRO A 156 8.85 -6.71 8.74
C PRO A 156 9.96 -7.23 7.83
N GLN A 157 9.88 -6.90 6.53
CA GLN A 157 10.82 -7.31 5.49
C GLN A 157 12.15 -6.55 5.53
N PHE A 158 12.22 -5.45 6.29
CA PHE A 158 13.42 -4.62 6.42
C PHE A 158 14.09 -4.76 7.79
N SER A 159 15.39 -4.47 7.82
CA SER A 159 16.14 -4.45 9.08
C SER A 159 15.65 -3.33 10.00
N LYS A 160 15.20 -3.72 11.20
CA LYS A 160 14.84 -2.76 12.25
C LYS A 160 16.04 -1.97 12.78
N GLU A 161 17.26 -2.47 12.58
CA GLU A 161 18.49 -1.82 13.04
C GLU A 161 18.68 -0.44 12.41
N SER A 162 18.54 -0.35 11.08
CA SER A 162 18.65 0.93 10.37
C SER A 162 17.58 1.95 10.80
N ALA A 163 16.35 1.47 11.04
CA ALA A 163 15.27 2.32 11.54
C ALA A 163 15.52 2.80 12.99
N ARG A 164 16.11 1.94 13.84
CA ARG A 164 16.45 2.29 15.24
C ARG A 164 17.45 3.41 15.32
N VAL A 165 18.52 3.38 14.52
CA VAL A 165 19.52 4.46 14.51
C VAL A 165 18.87 5.82 14.29
N VAL A 166 17.92 5.90 13.38
CA VAL A 166 17.20 7.15 13.10
C VAL A 166 16.20 7.48 14.20
N ALA A 167 15.49 6.47 14.72
CA ALA A 167 14.51 6.66 15.80
C ALA A 167 15.18 7.14 17.10
N ASP A 168 16.33 6.58 17.46
CA ASP A 168 17.11 6.97 18.66
C ASP A 168 17.57 8.44 18.57
N GLU A 169 17.95 8.90 17.36
CA GLU A 169 18.39 10.29 17.15
C GLU A 169 17.26 11.31 17.38
N ILE A 170 16.00 10.92 17.20
CA ILE A 170 14.83 11.80 17.40
C ILE A 170 14.03 11.49 18.66
N GLY A 171 14.45 10.50 19.45
CA GLY A 171 13.73 10.06 20.64
C GLY A 171 12.38 9.36 20.32
N ALA A 172 12.26 8.75 19.15
CA ALA A 172 11.07 8.00 18.72
C ALA A 172 11.23 6.49 18.96
N VAL A 173 10.10 5.77 18.87
CA VAL A 173 10.08 4.30 18.86
C VAL A 173 9.92 3.77 17.45
N VAL A 174 10.36 2.52 17.22
CA VAL A 174 10.15 1.82 15.95
C VAL A 174 8.98 0.87 16.12
N GLU A 175 7.95 1.05 15.28
CA GLU A 175 6.79 0.17 15.22
C GLU A 175 6.70 -0.52 13.85
N SER A 176 6.26 -1.79 13.85
CA SER A 176 6.19 -2.59 12.63
C SER A 176 4.78 -2.59 12.07
N ILE A 177 4.66 -2.25 10.77
CA ILE A 177 3.42 -2.36 9.98
C ILE A 177 3.71 -3.15 8.71
N ASP A 178 2.87 -4.15 8.39
CA ASP A 178 3.11 -5.06 7.27
C ASP A 178 2.25 -4.71 6.05
N PRO A 179 2.85 -4.22 4.93
CA PRO A 179 2.11 -3.93 3.71
C PRO A 179 1.69 -5.19 2.95
N LEU A 180 2.17 -6.38 3.34
CA LEU A 180 1.94 -7.65 2.67
C LEU A 180 1.13 -8.65 3.54
N ALA A 181 0.51 -8.19 4.60
CA ALA A 181 -0.26 -9.04 5.49
C ALA A 181 -1.42 -9.71 4.77
N ARG A 182 -1.58 -11.03 4.98
CA ARG A 182 -2.61 -11.84 4.31
C ARG A 182 -4.04 -11.46 4.74
N ASP A 183 -4.25 -11.22 6.03
CA ASP A 183 -5.52 -10.68 6.53
C ASP A 183 -5.55 -9.17 6.29
N TRP A 184 -5.82 -8.81 5.04
CA TRP A 184 -5.75 -7.45 4.55
C TRP A 184 -6.70 -6.47 5.27
N PRO A 185 -8.01 -6.78 5.51
CA PRO A 185 -8.90 -5.85 6.19
C PRO A 185 -8.51 -5.61 7.65
N SER A 186 -8.13 -6.66 8.36
CA SER A 186 -7.65 -6.57 9.74
C SER A 186 -6.35 -5.78 9.83
N ASN A 187 -5.44 -5.99 8.89
CA ASN A 187 -4.17 -5.27 8.82
C ASN A 187 -4.38 -3.76 8.61
N LEU A 188 -5.25 -3.35 7.69
CA LEU A 188 -5.51 -1.92 7.47
C LEU A 188 -6.13 -1.25 8.70
N ARG A 189 -6.97 -1.96 9.46
CA ARG A 189 -7.48 -1.47 10.76
C ARG A 189 -6.37 -1.31 11.79
N GLN A 190 -5.45 -2.27 11.87
CA GLN A 190 -4.29 -2.21 12.76
C GLN A 190 -3.36 -1.05 12.39
N VAL A 191 -3.09 -0.86 11.09
CA VAL A 191 -2.29 0.26 10.60
C VAL A 191 -2.93 1.60 10.93
N ALA A 192 -4.24 1.73 10.72
CA ALA A 192 -4.96 2.96 11.07
C ALA A 192 -4.90 3.23 12.59
N ALA A 193 -5.01 2.18 13.40
CA ALA A 193 -4.86 2.30 14.86
C ALA A 193 -3.45 2.71 15.27
N ALA A 194 -2.42 2.17 14.61
CA ALA A 194 -1.02 2.53 14.84
C ALA A 194 -0.75 4.00 14.45
N PHE A 195 -1.26 4.43 13.29
CA PHE A 195 -1.15 5.84 12.85
C PHE A 195 -1.87 6.77 13.83
N GLU A 196 -3.10 6.43 14.21
CA GLU A 196 -3.83 7.18 15.25
C GLU A 196 -3.01 7.28 16.54
N GLY A 197 -2.45 6.16 17.04
CA GLY A 197 -1.62 6.13 18.24
C GLY A 197 -0.40 7.03 18.16
N ALA A 198 0.30 7.03 17.00
CA ALA A 198 1.46 7.87 16.75
C ALA A 198 1.14 9.38 16.66
N LEU A 199 -0.09 9.73 16.28
CA LEU A 199 -0.55 11.10 16.05
C LEU A 199 -1.26 11.74 17.25
N ARG A 200 -1.61 10.95 18.27
CA ARG A 200 -2.17 11.49 19.52
C ARG A 200 -1.18 12.41 20.21
N PRO A 201 -1.66 13.51 20.81
CA PRO A 201 -0.80 14.48 21.52
C PRO A 201 -0.06 13.85 22.69
#